data_04f169ebf796cfb299f11760ba77531f
#
_entry.id   04f169ebf796cfb299f11760ba77531f
#
_cell.length_a   1.000
_cell.length_b   1.000
_cell.length_c   1.000
_cell.angle_alpha   90.00
_cell.angle_beta   90.00
_cell.angle_gamma   90.00
#
_symmetry.space_group_name_H-M   'P 1'
#
loop_
_entity.id
_entity.type
_entity.pdbx_description
1 polymer ?
#
loop_
_entity_poly.entity_id
_entity_poly.type
_entity_poly.pdbx_seq_one_letter_code
_entity_poly.pdbx_strand_id
1 'polypeptide(L)'
;MSEPIQVRIKGDSMWPTFHDGDFLTFAPVDDRTHLEVGLVVLAQHPLKKDVLVVKRINSVESSGRLFLVGDQPDPLGSEDSHNFGSVHRSAIVGCLVQ
;
A
#
# COMPACT_ATOMS: atom_id res chain seq x y z
N MET A 1 -8.43 -6.14 20.07
CA MET A 1 -7.78 -4.90 19.60
C MET A 1 -6.43 -5.21 19.00
N SER A 2 -6.21 -4.78 17.77
CA SER A 2 -4.98 -5.10 17.06
C SER A 2 -3.92 -4.03 17.30
N GLU A 3 -2.67 -4.46 17.38
CA GLU A 3 -1.56 -3.55 17.59
C GLU A 3 -1.14 -2.89 16.28
N PRO A 4 -0.58 -1.66 16.36
CA PRO A 4 -0.01 -1.01 15.17
C PRO A 4 1.10 -1.86 14.54
N ILE A 5 1.22 -1.74 13.24
CA ILE A 5 2.23 -2.46 12.45
C ILE A 5 3.33 -1.49 12.08
N GLN A 6 4.56 -1.78 12.48
CA GLN A 6 5.70 -0.96 12.10
C GLN A 6 6.43 -1.59 10.92
N VAL A 7 6.75 -0.77 9.93
CA VAL A 7 7.38 -1.21 8.69
C VAL A 7 8.55 -0.32 8.38
N ARG A 8 9.66 -0.91 7.98
CA ARG A 8 10.79 -0.19 7.44
C ARG A 8 10.70 -0.21 5.92
N ILE A 9 10.74 0.97 5.31
CA ILE A 9 10.67 1.10 3.85
C ILE A 9 11.96 0.56 3.22
N LYS A 10 11.78 -0.25 2.18
CA LYS A 10 12.88 -0.72 1.33
C LYS A 10 12.65 -0.23 -0.08
N GLY A 11 13.67 0.40 -0.65
CA GLY A 11 13.60 0.93 -2.00
C GLY A 11 12.92 2.29 -2.09
N ASP A 12 12.68 2.74 -3.30
CA ASP A 12 12.27 4.11 -3.58
C ASP A 12 10.88 4.24 -4.21
N SER A 13 10.05 3.21 -4.12
CA SER A 13 8.74 3.24 -4.79
C SER A 13 7.82 4.35 -4.27
N MET A 14 8.04 4.83 -3.06
CA MET A 14 7.27 5.91 -2.45
C MET A 14 8.03 7.23 -2.37
N TRP A 15 9.19 7.30 -3.01
CA TRP A 15 9.95 8.54 -3.11
C TRP A 15 9.16 9.57 -3.94
N PRO A 16 9.14 10.85 -3.63
CA PRO A 16 9.89 11.51 -2.55
C PRO A 16 9.14 11.57 -1.21
N THR A 17 7.95 10.99 -1.12
CA THR A 17 7.15 11.04 0.11
C THR A 17 7.83 10.30 1.25
N PHE A 18 8.34 9.11 0.95
CA PHE A 18 9.10 8.31 1.90
C PHE A 18 10.37 7.82 1.23
N HIS A 19 11.39 7.55 2.04
CA HIS A 19 12.71 7.15 1.58
C HIS A 19 13.08 5.78 2.10
N ASP A 20 13.95 5.10 1.39
CA ASP A 20 14.54 3.85 1.87
C ASP A 20 15.05 4.03 3.30
N GLY A 21 14.69 3.12 4.18
CA GLY A 21 15.09 3.15 5.59
C GLY A 21 14.12 3.86 6.52
N ASP A 22 13.12 4.58 5.99
CA ASP A 22 12.11 5.23 6.83
C ASP A 22 11.28 4.19 7.58
N PHE A 23 10.91 4.51 8.81
CA PHE A 23 9.99 3.68 9.61
C PHE A 23 8.61 4.31 9.60
N LEU A 24 7.61 3.51 9.26
CA LEU A 24 6.22 3.93 9.21
C LEU A 24 5.38 3.05 10.12
N THR A 25 4.31 3.64 10.66
CA THR A 25 3.36 2.93 11.51
C THR A 25 2.01 2.87 10.82
N PHE A 26 1.44 1.68 10.75
CA PHE A 26 0.16 1.42 10.11
C PHE A 26 -0.85 0.92 11.14
N ALA A 27 -2.07 1.44 11.07
CA ALA A 27 -3.18 0.89 11.83
C ALA A 27 -3.73 -0.33 11.08
N PRO A 28 -3.98 -1.46 11.78
CA PRO A 28 -4.55 -2.63 11.12
C PRO A 28 -5.90 -2.31 10.47
N VAL A 29 -6.16 -2.96 9.33
CA VAL A 29 -7.39 -2.79 8.56
C VAL A 29 -8.28 -4.00 8.76
N ASP A 30 -9.56 -3.75 9.00
CA ASP A 30 -10.59 -4.79 9.08
C ASP A 30 -11.74 -4.48 8.13
N ASP A 31 -12.83 -5.25 8.22
CA ASP A 31 -13.99 -5.11 7.33
C ASP A 31 -14.68 -3.76 7.45
N ARG A 32 -14.48 -3.06 8.56
CA ARG A 32 -15.14 -1.79 8.84
C ARG A 32 -14.27 -0.60 8.46
N THR A 33 -13.02 -0.82 8.17
CA THR A 33 -12.10 0.27 7.82
C THR A 33 -12.53 0.88 6.50
N HIS A 34 -12.70 2.21 6.50
CA HIS A 34 -12.98 2.94 5.27
C HIS A 34 -11.70 3.15 4.49
N LEU A 35 -11.67 2.66 3.26
CA LEU A 35 -10.52 2.80 2.36
C LEU A 35 -10.89 3.77 1.24
N GLU A 36 -10.10 4.82 1.10
CA GLU A 36 -10.39 5.86 0.10
C GLU A 36 -9.13 6.28 -0.64
N VAL A 37 -9.33 6.95 -1.75
CA VAL A 37 -8.26 7.49 -2.59
C VAL A 37 -7.38 8.42 -1.76
N GLY A 38 -6.07 8.28 -1.95
CA GLY A 38 -5.06 9.09 -1.28
C GLY A 38 -4.45 8.46 -0.05
N LEU A 39 -5.07 7.43 0.51
CA LEU A 39 -4.50 6.72 1.66
C LEU A 39 -3.25 5.95 1.26
N VAL A 40 -2.23 5.98 2.12
CA VAL A 40 -1.07 5.10 1.99
C VAL A 40 -1.38 3.83 2.79
N VAL A 41 -1.20 2.70 2.15
CA VAL A 41 -1.57 1.40 2.72
C VAL A 41 -0.41 0.43 2.69
N LEU A 42 -0.47 -0.52 3.61
CA LEU A 42 0.37 -1.71 3.61
C LEU A 42 -0.48 -2.83 3.03
N ALA A 43 -0.01 -3.45 1.96
CA ALA A 43 -0.79 -4.44 1.24
C ALA A 43 0.05 -5.68 0.94
N GLN A 44 -0.63 -6.82 0.88
CA GLN A 44 0.00 -8.05 0.46
C GLN A 44 0.11 -8.08 -1.06
N HIS A 45 1.30 -8.39 -1.56
CA HIS A 45 1.53 -8.48 -3.01
C HIS A 45 0.66 -9.61 -3.57
N PRO A 46 -0.12 -9.36 -4.63
CA PRO A 46 -1.07 -10.36 -5.12
C PRO A 46 -0.41 -11.56 -5.79
N LEU A 47 0.83 -11.41 -6.25
CA LEU A 47 1.54 -12.45 -7.01
C LEU A 47 2.74 -13.02 -6.29
N LYS A 48 3.15 -12.45 -5.16
CA LYS A 48 4.32 -12.89 -4.40
C LYS A 48 3.92 -13.18 -2.97
N LYS A 49 3.99 -14.44 -2.60
CA LYS A 49 3.63 -14.89 -1.27
C LYS A 49 4.53 -14.24 -0.21
N ASP A 50 3.92 -13.81 0.87
CA ASP A 50 4.62 -13.24 2.04
C ASP A 50 5.38 -11.95 1.75
N VAL A 51 5.05 -11.26 0.65
CA VAL A 51 5.63 -9.97 0.33
C VAL A 51 4.61 -8.88 0.59
N LEU A 52 4.99 -7.91 1.42
CA LEU A 52 4.18 -6.73 1.70
C LEU A 52 4.74 -5.53 0.94
N VAL A 53 3.85 -4.69 0.46
CA VAL A 53 4.22 -3.47 -0.27
C VAL A 53 3.54 -2.27 0.38
N VAL A 54 4.20 -1.12 0.32
CA VAL A 54 3.64 0.16 0.77
C VAL A 54 3.31 0.96 -0.49
N LYS A 55 2.05 1.29 -0.67
CA LYS A 55 1.56 2.00 -1.86
C LYS A 55 0.45 2.96 -1.47
N ARG A 56 0.09 3.83 -2.41
CA ARG A 56 -1.02 4.78 -2.24
C ARG A 56 -2.23 4.29 -3.03
N ILE A 57 -3.42 4.40 -2.46
CA ILE A 57 -4.65 4.11 -3.20
C ILE A 57 -4.87 5.20 -4.23
N ASN A 58 -4.79 4.83 -5.50
CA ASN A 58 -5.01 5.75 -6.62
C ASN A 58 -6.48 5.83 -7.00
N SER A 59 -7.17 4.70 -6.98
CA SER A 59 -8.59 4.65 -7.28
C SER A 59 -9.24 3.45 -6.62
N VAL A 60 -10.55 3.58 -6.39
CA VAL A 60 -11.39 2.49 -5.92
C VAL A 60 -12.35 2.16 -7.06
N GLU A 61 -12.25 0.95 -7.57
CA GLU A 61 -13.08 0.50 -8.70
C GLU A 61 -14.50 0.21 -8.26
N SER A 62 -15.43 0.20 -9.21
CA SER A 62 -16.83 -0.09 -8.92
C SER A 62 -17.02 -1.49 -8.31
N SER A 63 -16.11 -2.41 -8.60
CA SER A 63 -16.09 -3.74 -8.00
C SER A 63 -15.64 -3.74 -6.53
N GLY A 64 -15.09 -2.64 -6.04
CA GLY A 64 -14.47 -2.54 -4.73
C GLY A 64 -12.98 -2.82 -4.74
N ARG A 65 -12.41 -3.23 -5.87
CA ARG A 65 -10.96 -3.44 -5.97
C ARG A 65 -10.22 -2.11 -5.93
N LEU A 66 -8.99 -2.17 -5.48
CA LEU A 66 -8.16 -0.99 -5.26
C LEU A 66 -7.01 -0.99 -6.24
N PHE A 67 -6.82 0.14 -6.91
CA PHE A 67 -5.67 0.36 -7.78
C PHE A 67 -4.60 1.10 -6.99
N LEU A 68 -3.48 0.45 -6.75
CA LEU A 68 -2.40 0.94 -5.88
C LEU A 68 -1.23 1.43 -6.71
N VAL A 69 -0.68 2.58 -6.34
CA VAL A 69 0.45 3.17 -7.06
C VAL A 69 1.54 3.58 -6.08
N GLY A 70 2.78 3.55 -6.56
CA GLY A 70 3.89 4.17 -5.85
C GLY A 70 3.91 5.67 -6.14
N ASP A 71 4.47 6.45 -5.23
CA ASP A 71 4.62 7.90 -5.42
C ASP A 71 5.82 8.24 -6.32
N GLN A 72 6.68 7.29 -6.61
CA GLN A 72 7.86 7.48 -7.46
C GLN A 72 7.43 7.95 -8.85
N PRO A 73 7.93 9.13 -9.32
CA PRO A 73 7.54 9.64 -10.64
C PRO A 73 8.08 8.81 -11.80
N ASP A 74 9.18 8.07 -11.59
CA ASP A 74 9.72 7.19 -12.63
C ASP A 74 8.87 5.92 -12.72
N PRO A 75 8.20 5.66 -13.85
CA PRO A 75 7.36 4.47 -13.98
C PRO A 75 8.13 3.16 -13.84
N LEU A 76 9.45 3.18 -14.00
CA LEU A 76 10.29 2.00 -13.80
C LEU A 76 10.78 1.87 -12.36
N GLY A 77 10.54 2.87 -11.52
CA GLY A 77 11.01 2.89 -10.15
C GLY A 77 10.07 2.23 -9.14
N SER A 78 8.97 1.65 -9.59
CA SER A 78 7.97 1.08 -8.70
C SER A 78 7.27 -0.09 -9.36
N GLU A 79 7.07 -1.16 -8.60
CA GLU A 79 6.17 -2.24 -8.98
C GLU A 79 4.84 -2.00 -8.26
N ASP A 80 3.78 -1.78 -9.01
CA ASP A 80 2.47 -1.44 -8.45
C ASP A 80 1.35 -2.01 -9.31
N SER A 81 0.11 -1.49 -9.16
CA SER A 81 -1.03 -2.03 -9.90
C SER A 81 -0.92 -1.89 -11.41
N HIS A 82 -0.03 -1.02 -11.91
CA HIS A 82 0.27 -1.00 -13.34
C HIS A 82 0.91 -2.32 -13.80
N ASN A 83 1.60 -3.01 -12.89
CA ASN A 83 2.29 -4.28 -13.17
C ASN A 83 1.45 -5.48 -12.74
N PHE A 84 0.84 -5.44 -11.54
CA PHE A 84 0.17 -6.62 -10.99
C PHE A 84 -1.35 -6.49 -10.92
N GLY A 85 -1.91 -5.37 -11.41
CA GLY A 85 -3.36 -5.17 -11.42
C GLY A 85 -3.92 -4.68 -10.11
N SER A 86 -5.21 -4.34 -10.10
CA SER A 86 -5.90 -3.93 -8.88
C SER A 86 -6.03 -5.11 -7.91
N VAL A 87 -6.12 -4.79 -6.63
CA VAL A 87 -6.14 -5.80 -5.57
C VAL A 87 -7.47 -5.80 -4.85
N HIS A 88 -7.85 -6.96 -4.35
CA HIS A 88 -9.03 -7.08 -3.49
C HIS A 88 -8.73 -6.40 -2.15
N ARG A 89 -9.77 -5.81 -1.54
CA ARG A 89 -9.56 -5.10 -0.27
C ARG A 89 -8.99 -6.02 0.83
N SER A 90 -9.23 -7.33 0.75
CA SER A 90 -8.67 -8.27 1.71
C SER A 90 -7.14 -8.33 1.71
N ALA A 91 -6.50 -7.79 0.65
CA ALA A 91 -5.05 -7.71 0.60
C ALA A 91 -4.50 -6.54 1.43
N ILE A 92 -5.35 -5.59 1.83
CA ILE A 92 -4.91 -4.44 2.59
C ILE A 92 -4.78 -4.82 4.07
N VAL A 93 -3.58 -4.70 4.59
CA VAL A 93 -3.24 -5.11 5.95
C VAL A 93 -3.31 -3.94 6.92
N GLY A 94 -2.94 -2.76 6.46
CA GLY A 94 -2.91 -1.59 7.31
C GLY A 94 -3.01 -0.28 6.54
N CYS A 95 -3.41 0.78 7.25
CA CYS A 95 -3.40 2.15 6.74
C CYS A 95 -2.39 2.96 7.52
N LEU A 96 -1.66 3.82 6.82
CA LEU A 96 -0.66 4.69 7.45
C LEU A 96 -1.32 5.61 8.46
N VAL A 97 -0.79 5.66 9.69
CA VAL A 97 -1.26 6.58 10.70
C VAL A 97 -0.32 7.75 10.88
N GLN A 98 0.91 7.63 10.39
CA GLN A 98 1.82 8.76 10.41
C GLN A 98 3.13 8.44 9.72
#